data_ddff25819f50d92f154dba4d8f1c69fe
#
_entry.id   ddff25819f50d92f154dba4d8f1c69fe
#
_cell.length_a   1.000
_cell.length_b   1.000
_cell.length_c   1.000
_cell.angle_alpha   90.00
_cell.angle_beta   90.00
_cell.angle_gamma   90.00
#
_symmetry.space_group_name_H-M   'P 1'
#
loop_
_entity.id
_entity.type
_entity.pdbx_description
1 polymer ?
#
loop_
_entity_poly.entity_id
_entity_poly.type
_entity_poly.pdbx_seq_one_letter_code
_entity_poly.pdbx_strand_id
1 'polypeptide(L)'
;MLFRSAGYFSLTVGQVDTLEAPERIRKGMGQYPLPVVILARLAVSVVDQGRGIGFGLLQDAIRRTMLIAEQAGIRAMLTHPIDEEAARFYTRFGFIASPLREQQLLLLLKDARKVIQ
;
A
#
# COMPACT_ATOMS: atom_id res chain seq x y z
N MET A 1 -16.04 11.99 21.30
CA MET A 1 -16.96 11.56 20.25
C MET A 1 -16.74 10.11 19.93
N LEU A 2 -17.80 9.38 19.88
CA LEU A 2 -17.71 8.00 19.45
C LEU A 2 -18.38 7.85 18.11
N PHE A 3 -17.61 7.41 17.16
CA PHE A 3 -18.19 6.92 15.94
C PHE A 3 -17.63 5.53 15.68
N ARG A 4 -18.43 4.72 15.08
CA ARG A 4 -17.99 3.42 14.67
C ARG A 4 -17.37 3.53 13.30
N SER A 5 -16.10 3.17 13.21
CA SER A 5 -15.52 2.95 11.92
C SER A 5 -15.77 1.52 11.52
N ALA A 6 -16.22 1.30 10.30
CA ALA A 6 -16.29 -0.02 9.73
C ALA A 6 -14.88 -0.61 9.56
N GLY A 7 -13.87 0.26 9.51
CA GLY A 7 -12.49 -0.15 9.42
C GLY A 7 -11.55 1.02 9.63
N TYR A 8 -10.25 0.75 9.61
CA TYR A 8 -9.24 1.78 9.80
C TYR A 8 -7.92 1.36 9.14
N PHE A 9 -7.05 2.35 8.97
CA PHE A 9 -5.68 2.10 8.50
C PHE A 9 -4.77 3.19 9.05
N SER A 10 -3.45 2.99 8.93
CA SER A 10 -2.48 4.02 9.23
C SER A 10 -1.46 4.12 8.12
N LEU A 11 -0.93 5.32 7.93
CA LEU A 11 0.09 5.60 6.91
C LEU A 11 1.32 6.18 7.59
N THR A 12 2.49 5.69 7.20
CA THR A 12 3.76 6.17 7.72
C THR A 12 4.72 6.30 6.56
N VAL A 13 5.52 7.36 6.54
CA VAL A 13 6.56 7.52 5.52
C VAL A 13 7.78 6.70 5.93
N GLY A 14 8.36 6.01 4.96
CA GLY A 14 9.55 5.21 5.18
C GLY A 14 10.38 5.11 3.91
N GLN A 15 11.31 4.17 3.90
CA GLN A 15 12.11 3.91 2.72
C GLN A 15 12.48 2.43 2.64
N VAL A 16 12.76 1.97 1.43
CA VAL A 16 13.25 0.62 1.19
C VAL A 16 14.47 0.67 0.29
N ASP A 17 15.36 -0.30 0.43
CA ASP A 17 16.45 -0.46 -0.50
C ASP A 17 15.91 -0.76 -1.90
N THR A 18 16.59 -0.23 -2.90
CA THR A 18 16.23 -0.46 -4.29
C THR A 18 16.13 -1.96 -4.60
N LEU A 19 17.03 -2.76 -4.01
CA LEU A 19 17.03 -4.20 -4.23
C LEU A 19 15.83 -4.93 -3.65
N GLU A 20 15.13 -4.33 -2.68
CA GLU A 20 13.92 -4.91 -2.11
C GLU A 20 12.68 -4.61 -2.96
N ALA A 21 12.79 -3.67 -3.89
CA ALA A 21 11.66 -3.30 -4.73
C ALA A 21 11.62 -4.16 -5.99
N PRO A 22 10.42 -4.53 -6.45
CA PRO A 22 10.28 -5.20 -7.74
C PRO A 22 10.85 -4.35 -8.86
N GLU A 23 11.28 -5.01 -9.93
CA GLU A 23 11.88 -4.32 -11.06
C GLU A 23 11.00 -3.18 -11.59
N ARG A 24 9.70 -3.40 -11.65
CA ARG A 24 8.77 -2.38 -12.12
C ARG A 24 8.87 -1.07 -11.31
N ILE A 25 9.14 -1.18 -10.02
CA ILE A 25 9.22 -0.01 -9.15
C ILE A 25 10.61 0.62 -9.18
N ARG A 26 11.66 -0.21 -9.22
CA ARG A 26 13.04 0.28 -9.19
C ARG A 26 13.58 0.73 -10.54
N LYS A 27 12.90 0.36 -11.63
CA LYS A 27 13.37 0.69 -12.98
C LYS A 27 13.51 2.19 -13.16
N GLY A 28 14.67 2.63 -13.62
CA GLY A 28 14.96 4.04 -13.81
C GLY A 28 15.35 4.78 -12.53
N MET A 29 15.34 4.10 -11.39
CA MET A 29 15.79 4.68 -10.13
C MET A 29 17.25 4.32 -9.91
N GLY A 30 17.97 5.19 -9.24
CA GLY A 30 19.37 4.93 -8.88
C GLY A 30 19.48 3.94 -7.73
N GLN A 31 20.65 3.90 -7.13
CA GLN A 31 20.92 2.99 -6.00
C GLN A 31 20.49 3.56 -4.65
N TYR A 32 19.85 4.72 -4.66
CA TYR A 32 19.41 5.35 -3.43
C TYR A 32 18.15 4.67 -2.90
N PRO A 33 17.95 4.65 -1.58
CA PRO A 33 16.71 4.12 -1.02
C PRO A 33 15.50 4.81 -1.64
N LEU A 34 14.45 4.02 -1.84
CA LEU A 34 13.21 4.53 -2.41
C LEU A 34 12.28 5.00 -1.31
N PRO A 35 11.80 6.26 -1.38
CA PRO A 35 10.82 6.72 -0.41
C PRO A 35 9.47 6.07 -0.67
N VAL A 36 8.86 5.57 0.40
CA VAL A 36 7.58 4.87 0.32
C VAL A 36 6.64 5.36 1.41
N VAL A 37 5.35 5.15 1.21
CA VAL A 37 4.37 5.26 2.27
C VAL A 37 4.00 3.86 2.69
N ILE A 38 4.12 3.57 3.97
CA ILE A 38 3.81 2.27 4.53
C ILE A 38 2.37 2.27 4.98
N LEU A 39 1.58 1.37 4.40
CA LEU A 39 0.19 1.15 4.80
C LEU A 39 0.17 0.05 5.84
N ALA A 40 -0.28 0.39 7.03
CA ALA A 40 -0.35 -0.55 8.12
C ALA A 40 -1.76 -0.60 8.67
N ARG A 41 -2.09 -1.71 9.30
CA ARG A 41 -3.32 -1.87 10.05
C ARG A 41 -4.59 -1.65 9.24
N LEU A 42 -4.58 -2.03 7.96
CA LEU A 42 -5.82 -2.01 7.20
C LEU A 42 -6.71 -3.11 7.75
N ALA A 43 -7.71 -2.71 8.50
CA ALA A 43 -8.61 -3.65 9.18
C ALA A 43 -10.05 -3.25 8.96
N VAL A 44 -10.89 -4.26 8.79
CA VAL A 44 -12.33 -4.08 8.63
C VAL A 44 -13.01 -4.86 9.74
N SER A 45 -14.03 -4.26 10.36
CA SER A 45 -14.83 -4.93 11.37
C SER A 45 -15.35 -6.25 10.82
N VAL A 46 -15.36 -7.28 11.66
CA VAL A 46 -15.86 -8.61 11.27
C VAL A 46 -17.27 -8.52 10.70
N VAL A 47 -18.11 -7.65 11.29
CA VAL A 47 -19.48 -7.47 10.84
C VAL A 47 -19.55 -6.89 9.43
N ASP A 48 -18.55 -6.13 9.05
CA ASP A 48 -18.55 -5.39 7.78
C ASP A 48 -17.72 -6.04 6.69
N GLN A 49 -17.05 -7.15 6.99
CA GLN A 49 -16.27 -7.86 5.99
C GLN A 49 -17.18 -8.36 4.87
N GLY A 50 -16.69 -8.28 3.65
CA GLY A 50 -17.45 -8.70 2.48
C GLY A 50 -18.31 -7.62 1.87
N ARG A 51 -18.34 -6.41 2.44
CA ARG A 51 -19.15 -5.31 1.92
C ARG A 51 -18.37 -4.34 1.03
N GLY A 52 -17.16 -4.70 0.63
CA GLY A 52 -16.32 -3.83 -0.15
C GLY A 52 -15.67 -2.71 0.65
N ILE A 53 -15.78 -2.74 1.96
CA ILE A 53 -15.22 -1.70 2.82
C ILE A 53 -13.70 -1.72 2.78
N GLY A 54 -13.10 -2.89 2.73
CA GLY A 54 -11.64 -3.02 2.61
C GLY A 54 -11.12 -2.35 1.34
N PHE A 55 -11.82 -2.51 0.23
CA PHE A 55 -11.46 -1.84 -1.02
C PHE A 55 -11.61 -0.32 -0.89
N GLY A 56 -12.69 0.14 -0.26
CA GLY A 56 -12.90 1.57 -0.04
C GLY A 56 -11.82 2.18 0.83
N LEU A 57 -11.39 1.46 1.88
CA LEU A 57 -10.29 1.90 2.73
C LEU A 57 -8.97 1.96 1.96
N LEU A 58 -8.72 0.96 1.12
CA LEU A 58 -7.51 0.95 0.31
C LEU A 58 -7.51 2.13 -0.66
N GLN A 59 -8.65 2.42 -1.30
CA GLN A 59 -8.76 3.58 -2.18
C GLN A 59 -8.48 4.88 -1.44
N ASP A 60 -9.02 5.02 -0.22
CA ASP A 60 -8.78 6.20 0.60
C ASP A 60 -7.32 6.32 0.98
N ALA A 61 -6.67 5.22 1.36
CA ALA A 61 -5.26 5.20 1.68
C ALA A 61 -4.41 5.62 0.48
N ILE A 62 -4.77 5.15 -0.71
CA ILE A 62 -4.07 5.51 -1.95
C ILE A 62 -4.22 7.00 -2.24
N ARG A 63 -5.43 7.55 -2.10
CA ARG A 63 -5.66 8.98 -2.33
C ARG A 63 -4.82 9.84 -1.39
N ARG A 64 -4.77 9.46 -0.12
CA ARG A 64 -3.96 10.18 0.86
C ARG A 64 -2.47 10.07 0.56
N THR A 65 -2.04 8.88 0.13
CA THR A 65 -0.65 8.67 -0.26
C THR A 65 -0.28 9.55 -1.46
N MET A 66 -1.17 9.70 -2.42
CA MET A 66 -0.91 10.57 -3.57
C MET A 66 -0.74 12.03 -3.18
N LEU A 67 -1.48 12.49 -2.20
CA LEU A 67 -1.31 13.85 -1.70
C LEU A 67 0.05 14.04 -1.02
N ILE A 68 0.48 13.04 -0.26
CA ILE A 68 1.80 13.04 0.38
C ILE A 68 2.90 12.97 -0.70
N ALA A 69 2.67 12.18 -1.73
CA ALA A 69 3.66 11.94 -2.77
C ALA A 69 4.04 13.22 -3.53
N GLU A 70 3.07 14.10 -3.74
CA GLU A 70 3.33 15.38 -4.40
C GLU A 70 4.33 16.24 -3.62
N GLN A 71 4.34 16.08 -2.29
CA GLN A 71 5.18 16.90 -1.41
C GLN A 71 6.52 16.22 -1.12
N ALA A 72 6.57 14.91 -1.08
CA ALA A 72 7.71 14.19 -0.53
C ALA A 72 8.41 13.25 -1.52
N GLY A 73 8.01 13.24 -2.77
CA GLY A 73 8.68 12.41 -3.79
C GLY A 73 8.50 10.93 -3.58
N ILE A 74 7.38 10.52 -3.00
CA ILE A 74 7.10 9.11 -2.74
C ILE A 74 6.97 8.34 -4.05
N ARG A 75 7.61 7.17 -4.11
CA ARG A 75 7.61 6.32 -5.30
C ARG A 75 6.53 5.25 -5.27
N ALA A 76 6.29 4.68 -4.10
CA ALA A 76 5.41 3.51 -3.98
C ALA A 76 4.76 3.44 -2.61
N MET A 77 3.71 2.65 -2.51
CA MET A 77 3.15 2.22 -1.23
C MET A 77 3.72 0.85 -0.90
N LEU A 78 3.89 0.60 0.39
CA LEU A 78 4.39 -0.67 0.88
C LEU A 78 3.45 -1.18 1.97
N THR A 79 3.19 -2.48 1.99
CA THR A 79 2.41 -3.08 3.05
C THR A 79 2.99 -4.44 3.43
N HIS A 80 2.76 -4.85 4.66
CA HIS A 80 3.11 -6.16 5.17
C HIS A 80 1.81 -6.90 5.50
N PRO A 81 1.30 -7.73 4.59
CA PRO A 81 0.06 -8.46 4.86
C PRO A 81 0.25 -9.43 6.02
N ILE A 82 -0.78 -9.55 6.84
CA ILE A 82 -0.69 -10.39 8.04
C ILE A 82 -0.83 -11.88 7.73
N ASP A 83 -1.42 -12.22 6.59
CA ASP A 83 -1.62 -13.60 6.17
C ASP A 83 -1.79 -13.67 4.65
N GLU A 84 -2.00 -14.88 4.15
CA GLU A 84 -2.16 -15.08 2.70
C GLU A 84 -3.43 -14.48 2.16
N GLU A 85 -4.48 -14.45 2.93
CA GLU A 85 -5.74 -13.84 2.50
C GLU A 85 -5.55 -12.35 2.28
N ALA A 86 -4.88 -11.68 3.22
CA ALA A 86 -4.55 -10.27 3.06
C ALA A 86 -3.64 -10.05 1.86
N ALA A 87 -2.65 -10.93 1.67
CA ALA A 87 -1.74 -10.83 0.53
C ALA A 87 -2.51 -10.94 -0.78
N ARG A 88 -3.47 -11.86 -0.88
CA ARG A 88 -4.29 -12.01 -2.08
C ARG A 88 -5.15 -10.77 -2.33
N PHE A 89 -5.66 -10.17 -1.26
CA PHE A 89 -6.42 -8.93 -1.37
C PHE A 89 -5.57 -7.82 -2.03
N TYR A 90 -4.37 -7.59 -1.50
CA TYR A 90 -3.50 -6.55 -2.05
C TYR A 90 -3.03 -6.88 -3.46
N THR A 91 -2.68 -8.13 -3.71
CA THR A 91 -2.22 -8.55 -5.03
C THR A 91 -3.30 -8.34 -6.09
N ARG A 92 -4.55 -8.55 -5.71
CA ARG A 92 -5.70 -8.31 -6.62
C ARG A 92 -5.72 -6.87 -7.11
N PHE A 93 -5.27 -5.93 -6.29
CA PHE A 93 -5.28 -4.51 -6.64
C PHE A 93 -3.93 -4.00 -7.16
N GLY A 94 -3.05 -4.90 -7.53
CA GLY A 94 -1.84 -4.54 -8.24
C GLY A 94 -0.56 -4.50 -7.43
N PHE A 95 -0.62 -4.81 -6.15
CA PHE A 95 0.59 -4.89 -5.34
C PHE A 95 1.45 -6.06 -5.81
N ILE A 96 2.75 -5.88 -5.77
CA ILE A 96 3.74 -6.83 -6.27
C ILE A 96 4.66 -7.24 -5.12
N ALA A 97 4.98 -8.53 -5.05
CA ALA A 97 5.84 -9.05 -3.99
C ALA A 97 7.27 -8.52 -4.10
N SER A 98 7.86 -8.19 -2.97
CA SER A 98 9.27 -7.86 -2.89
C SER A 98 10.10 -9.09 -3.25
N PRO A 99 11.17 -8.94 -4.06
CA PRO A 99 12.02 -10.09 -4.40
C PRO A 99 12.89 -10.57 -3.24
N LEU A 100 13.14 -9.74 -2.25
CA LEU A 100 14.06 -10.06 -1.16
C LEU A 100 13.38 -10.28 0.19
N ARG A 101 12.15 -9.80 0.35
CA ARG A 101 11.46 -9.86 1.64
C ARG A 101 10.16 -10.62 1.50
N GLU A 102 10.00 -11.66 2.28
CA GLU A 102 8.73 -12.36 2.37
C GLU A 102 7.68 -11.45 2.98
N GLN A 103 6.44 -11.62 2.55
CA GLN A 103 5.31 -10.89 3.10
C GLN A 103 5.45 -9.37 3.02
N GLN A 104 6.16 -8.88 2.03
CA GLN A 104 6.25 -7.46 1.76
C GLN A 104 5.78 -7.21 0.33
N LEU A 105 4.77 -6.36 0.19
CA LEU A 105 4.17 -6.04 -1.10
C LEU A 105 4.30 -4.56 -1.37
N LEU A 106 4.52 -4.20 -2.63
CA LEU A 106 4.68 -2.81 -3.04
C LEU A 106 3.77 -2.49 -4.22
N LEU A 107 3.26 -1.27 -4.24
CA LEU A 107 2.44 -0.77 -5.33
C LEU A 107 3.06 0.53 -5.85
N LEU A 108 3.48 0.53 -7.11
CA LEU A 108 3.97 1.74 -7.77
C LEU A 108 2.84 2.76 -7.83
N LEU A 109 3.09 4.00 -7.42
CA LEU A 109 2.03 5.01 -7.40
C LEU A 109 1.43 5.28 -8.77
N LYS A 110 2.23 5.15 -9.82
CA LYS A 110 1.72 5.24 -11.18
C LYS A 110 0.61 4.21 -11.43
N ASP A 111 0.74 3.02 -10.87
CA ASP A 111 -0.26 1.97 -11.01
C ASP A 111 -1.44 2.17 -10.04
N ALA A 112 -1.16 2.81 -8.92
CA ALA A 112 -2.18 3.05 -7.89
C ALA A 112 -3.33 3.90 -8.41
N ARG A 113 -3.07 4.77 -9.37
CA ARG A 113 -4.12 5.61 -9.96
C ARG A 113 -5.24 4.79 -10.59
N LYS A 114 -4.91 3.61 -11.08
CA LYS A 114 -5.91 2.72 -11.69
C LYS A 114 -6.87 2.15 -10.66
N VAL A 115 -6.43 2.05 -9.40
CA VAL A 115 -7.24 1.49 -8.33
C VAL A 115 -8.32 2.48 -7.89
N ILE A 116 -8.04 3.77 -7.97
CA ILE A 116 -8.94 4.81 -7.48
C ILE A 116 -9.80 5.45 -8.56
N GLN A 117 -9.65 4.99 -9.78
CA GLN A 117 -10.49 5.47 -10.88
C GLN A 117 -11.88 4.83 -10.86
#